data_bcf60f29541343c49cee1c410e4919ad
#
_entry.id   bcf60f29541343c49cee1c410e4919ad
#
_cell.length_a   1.000
_cell.length_b   1.000
_cell.length_c   1.000
_cell.angle_alpha   90.00
_cell.angle_beta   90.00
_cell.angle_gamma   90.00
#
_symmetry.space_group_name_H-M   'P 1'
#
loop_
_entity.id
_entity.type
_entity.pdbx_description
1 polymer ?
#
loop_
_entity_poly.entity_id
_entity_poly.type
_entity_poly.pdbx_seq_one_letter_code
_entity_poly.pdbx_strand_id
1 'polypeptide(L)'
;MGLSLRFNTPKSQLAKLGDIIFRSRGQTNTAALLNEDTKNTIVAAPLFRVRPDIKKVVSEFLLWWINQPSSQSYLASRSKGTMVKMVSKQGLENLEINLPSLERQAKIAEFFSLSVREQQLLEAIKNHKAIYAQGILMQMTSLNANKLTGAQK
;
A
#
# COMPACT_ATOMS: atom_id res chain seq x y z
N MET A 1 -19.24 13.49 -12.44
CA MET A 1 -20.16 13.14 -11.34
C MET A 1 -19.27 12.59 -10.20
N GLY A 2 -19.10 13.35 -9.12
CA GLY A 2 -18.23 12.96 -8.01
C GLY A 2 -18.89 11.90 -7.13
N LEU A 3 -18.13 10.87 -6.72
CA LEU A 3 -18.54 9.89 -5.71
C LEU A 3 -18.14 10.42 -4.34
N SER A 4 -19.13 10.59 -3.44
CA SER A 4 -18.85 10.76 -2.01
C SER A 4 -18.65 9.38 -1.38
N LEU A 5 -17.52 9.17 -0.71
CA LEU A 5 -17.23 7.93 0.01
C LEU A 5 -18.17 7.87 1.24
N ARG A 6 -19.24 7.07 1.15
CA ARG A 6 -20.11 6.84 2.30
C ARG A 6 -19.58 5.67 3.13
N PHE A 7 -19.23 5.96 4.37
CA PHE A 7 -18.90 4.94 5.36
C PHE A 7 -20.19 4.45 6.02
N ASN A 8 -20.54 3.20 5.80
CA ASN A 8 -21.66 2.59 6.51
C ASN A 8 -21.35 2.49 8.02
N THR A 9 -22.26 3.00 8.84
CA THR A 9 -22.23 3.06 10.30
C THR A 9 -22.40 1.69 10.98
N PRO A 10 -22.32 1.56 12.29
CA PRO A 10 -21.41 0.71 13.06
C PRO A 10 -21.91 -0.69 13.38
N LYS A 11 -22.78 -1.35 12.63
CA LYS A 11 -23.23 -2.71 12.95
C LYS A 11 -22.28 -3.84 12.49
N SER A 12 -21.25 -3.56 11.73
CA SER A 12 -20.23 -4.55 11.38
C SER A 12 -18.91 -3.85 11.06
N GLN A 13 -18.04 -3.74 12.03
CA GLN A 13 -16.62 -3.39 11.86
C GLN A 13 -15.82 -4.55 11.24
N LEU A 14 -16.49 -5.64 10.89
CA LEU A 14 -15.87 -6.79 10.26
C LEU A 14 -15.38 -6.43 8.85
N ALA A 15 -14.10 -6.66 8.64
CA ALA A 15 -13.48 -6.53 7.33
C ALA A 15 -13.93 -7.69 6.43
N LYS A 16 -14.06 -7.40 5.14
CA LYS A 16 -14.37 -8.38 4.10
C LYS A 16 -13.42 -8.22 2.93
N LEU A 17 -13.24 -9.27 2.19
CA LEU A 17 -12.53 -9.23 0.91
C LEU A 17 -13.04 -8.07 0.04
N GLY A 18 -12.11 -7.29 -0.53
CA GLY A 18 -12.42 -6.11 -1.32
C GLY A 18 -12.61 -4.81 -0.53
N ASP A 19 -12.59 -4.86 0.81
CA ASP A 19 -12.54 -3.64 1.63
C ASP A 19 -11.16 -2.98 1.50
N ILE A 20 -11.16 -1.65 1.52
CA ILE A 20 -9.93 -0.85 1.59
C ILE A 20 -9.74 -0.40 3.03
N ILE A 21 -8.55 -0.65 3.56
CA ILE A 21 -8.14 -0.24 4.89
C ILE A 21 -7.28 1.02 4.77
N PHE A 22 -7.77 2.12 5.30
CA PHE A 22 -7.11 3.41 5.26
C PHE A 22 -6.51 3.75 6.62
N ARG A 23 -5.21 4.09 6.65
CA ARG A 23 -4.54 4.54 7.86
C ARG A 23 -4.76 6.04 8.06
N SER A 24 -5.59 6.40 9.05
CA SER A 24 -5.96 7.78 9.32
C SER A 24 -4.92 8.56 10.10
N ARG A 25 -4.00 7.90 10.82
CA ARG A 25 -3.01 8.54 11.70
C ARG A 25 -1.59 8.06 11.36
N GLY A 26 -0.66 9.01 11.23
CA GLY A 26 0.76 8.71 10.98
C GLY A 26 1.41 9.72 10.05
N GLN A 27 2.66 9.43 9.66
CA GLN A 27 3.39 10.27 8.69
C GLN A 27 2.83 10.14 7.27
N THR A 28 2.28 8.98 6.95
CA THR A 28 1.65 8.70 5.65
C THR A 28 0.23 8.16 5.86
N ASN A 29 -0.72 8.67 5.10
CA ASN A 29 -2.12 8.26 5.13
C ASN A 29 -2.40 7.28 3.99
N THR A 30 -1.71 6.15 3.97
CA THR A 30 -1.82 5.14 2.91
C THR A 30 -3.05 4.26 3.09
N ALA A 31 -3.55 3.75 1.97
CA ALA A 31 -4.59 2.74 1.90
C ALA A 31 -4.01 1.40 1.41
N ALA A 32 -4.62 0.31 1.83
CA ALA A 32 -4.34 -1.05 1.38
C ALA A 32 -5.65 -1.79 1.08
N LEU A 33 -5.64 -2.64 0.05
CA LEU A 33 -6.77 -3.51 -0.28
C LEU A 33 -6.67 -4.80 0.53
N LEU A 34 -7.79 -5.22 1.09
CA LEU A 34 -7.91 -6.52 1.71
C LEU A 34 -8.19 -7.57 0.62
N ASN A 35 -7.17 -8.33 0.26
CA ASN A 35 -7.19 -9.33 -0.81
C ASN A 35 -7.33 -10.77 -0.31
N GLU A 36 -7.46 -10.96 1.01
CA GLU A 36 -7.70 -12.26 1.64
C GLU A 36 -8.94 -12.22 2.53
N ASP A 37 -9.61 -13.34 2.67
CA ASP A 37 -10.75 -13.46 3.59
C ASP A 37 -10.24 -13.57 5.03
N THR A 38 -10.36 -12.48 5.75
CA THR A 38 -9.98 -12.41 7.17
C THR A 38 -11.20 -12.71 8.03
N LYS A 39 -11.44 -13.97 8.32
CA LYS A 39 -12.55 -14.39 9.18
C LYS A 39 -12.48 -13.64 10.53
N ASN A 40 -13.57 -12.90 10.84
CA ASN A 40 -13.76 -12.18 12.10
C ASN A 40 -12.75 -11.05 12.40
N THR A 41 -12.09 -10.48 11.40
CA THR A 41 -11.19 -9.33 11.59
C THR A 41 -11.99 -8.04 11.75
N ILE A 42 -11.76 -7.33 12.84
CA ILE A 42 -12.36 -6.03 13.13
C ILE A 42 -11.36 -4.93 12.77
N VAL A 43 -11.84 -3.93 12.02
CA VAL A 43 -11.06 -2.72 11.75
C VAL A 43 -11.28 -1.72 12.87
N ALA A 44 -10.22 -1.42 13.63
CA ALA A 44 -10.25 -0.48 14.74
C ALA A 44 -9.37 0.75 14.49
N ALA A 45 -9.61 1.84 15.24
CA ALA A 45 -8.79 3.03 15.20
C ALA A 45 -7.29 2.67 15.42
N PRO A 46 -6.37 3.34 14.70
CA PRO A 46 -6.55 4.49 13.83
C PRO A 46 -6.84 4.14 12.35
N LEU A 47 -7.42 2.99 12.08
CA LEU A 47 -7.76 2.54 10.74
C LEU A 47 -9.23 2.86 10.42
N PHE A 48 -9.49 3.23 9.16
CA PHE A 48 -10.84 3.32 8.61
C PHE A 48 -11.03 2.23 7.58
N ARG A 49 -12.21 1.60 7.62
CA ARG A 49 -12.65 0.69 6.58
C ARG A 49 -13.45 1.46 5.54
N VAL A 50 -13.03 1.39 4.30
CA VAL A 50 -13.76 1.88 3.12
C VAL A 50 -14.28 0.67 2.36
N ARG A 51 -15.60 0.53 2.27
CA ARG A 51 -16.23 -0.53 1.48
C ARG A 51 -16.75 0.05 0.17
N PRO A 52 -16.14 -0.28 -0.97
CA PRO A 52 -16.57 0.22 -2.26
C PRO A 52 -17.95 -0.33 -2.65
N ASP A 53 -18.75 0.49 -3.32
CA ASP A 53 -19.92 0.01 -4.05
C ASP A 53 -19.43 -0.54 -5.40
N ILE A 54 -19.28 -1.85 -5.49
CA ILE A 54 -18.74 -2.53 -6.68
C ILE A 54 -19.55 -2.31 -7.97
N LYS A 55 -20.79 -1.81 -7.85
CA LYS A 55 -21.60 -1.41 -9.01
C LYS A 55 -21.14 -0.09 -9.62
N LYS A 56 -20.33 0.70 -8.90
CA LYS A 56 -19.91 2.04 -9.28
C LYS A 56 -18.40 2.19 -9.37
N VAL A 57 -17.66 1.44 -8.56
CA VAL A 57 -16.20 1.58 -8.47
C VAL A 57 -15.50 0.24 -8.28
N VAL A 58 -14.42 0.04 -9.04
CA VAL A 58 -13.49 -1.09 -8.88
C VAL A 58 -12.62 -0.82 -7.66
N SER A 59 -12.48 -1.79 -6.75
CA SER A 59 -11.76 -1.62 -5.47
C SER A 59 -10.30 -1.23 -5.68
N GLU A 60 -9.63 -1.87 -6.62
CA GLU A 60 -8.23 -1.62 -6.99
C GLU A 60 -8.03 -0.23 -7.61
N PHE A 61 -9.00 0.24 -8.40
CA PHE A 61 -8.99 1.61 -8.92
C PHE A 61 -9.13 2.63 -7.78
N LEU A 62 -10.05 2.39 -6.84
CA LEU A 62 -10.24 3.26 -5.68
C LEU A 62 -8.98 3.28 -4.79
N LEU A 63 -8.35 2.13 -4.56
CA LEU A 63 -7.07 2.02 -3.88
C LEU A 63 -6.01 2.87 -4.55
N TRP A 64 -5.86 2.71 -5.87
CA TRP A 64 -4.93 3.51 -6.68
C TRP A 64 -5.20 5.00 -6.54
N TRP A 65 -6.47 5.43 -6.66
CA TRP A 65 -6.88 6.84 -6.56
C TRP A 65 -6.54 7.45 -5.21
N ILE A 66 -6.87 6.76 -4.11
CA ILE A 66 -6.57 7.24 -2.75
C ILE A 66 -5.07 7.43 -2.54
N ASN A 67 -4.25 6.55 -3.09
CA ASN A 67 -2.79 6.60 -2.95
C ASN A 67 -2.08 7.53 -3.94
N GLN A 68 -2.80 8.19 -4.86
CA GLN A 68 -2.20 9.16 -5.78
C GLN A 68 -1.68 10.41 -5.05
N PRO A 69 -0.58 11.03 -5.53
CA PRO A 69 -0.01 12.23 -4.92
C PRO A 69 -1.02 13.37 -4.71
N SER A 70 -1.94 13.57 -5.65
CA SER A 70 -3.01 14.58 -5.55
C SER A 70 -3.96 14.31 -4.41
N SER A 71 -4.44 13.06 -4.28
CA SER A 71 -5.31 12.62 -3.20
C SER A 71 -4.59 12.69 -1.86
N GLN A 72 -3.34 12.27 -1.80
CA GLN A 72 -2.52 12.34 -0.59
C GLN A 72 -2.25 13.79 -0.16
N SER A 73 -2.00 14.71 -1.09
CA SER A 73 -1.86 16.13 -0.81
C SER A 73 -3.16 16.73 -0.26
N TYR A 74 -4.30 16.38 -0.85
CA TYR A 74 -5.62 16.78 -0.33
C TYR A 74 -5.83 16.27 1.11
N LEU A 75 -5.59 14.99 1.37
CA LEU A 75 -5.74 14.38 2.69
C LEU A 75 -4.79 15.02 3.71
N ALA A 76 -3.55 15.30 3.33
CA ALA A 76 -2.58 15.99 4.17
C ALA A 76 -3.03 17.41 4.56
N SER A 77 -3.62 18.16 3.61
CA SER A 77 -4.14 19.51 3.88
C SER A 77 -5.36 19.51 4.82
N ARG A 78 -6.10 18.40 4.90
CA ARG A 78 -7.27 18.21 5.77
C ARG A 78 -6.93 17.53 7.09
N SER A 79 -5.67 17.13 7.30
CA SER A 79 -5.24 16.50 8.53
C SER A 79 -5.07 17.51 9.65
N LYS A 80 -5.38 17.10 10.88
CA LYS A 80 -5.23 17.92 12.10
C LYS A 80 -4.17 17.30 13.02
N GLY A 81 -3.50 18.12 13.78
CA GLY A 81 -2.50 17.70 14.77
C GLY A 81 -1.11 18.28 14.48
N THR A 82 -0.38 18.66 15.53
CA THR A 82 0.96 19.27 15.44
C THR A 82 2.07 18.23 15.38
N MET A 83 2.02 17.20 16.21
CA MET A 83 3.05 16.15 16.26
C MET A 83 2.71 14.95 15.39
N VAL A 84 1.46 14.49 15.45
CA VAL A 84 0.98 13.38 14.63
C VAL A 84 -0.28 13.81 13.90
N LYS A 85 -0.18 13.92 12.59
CA LYS A 85 -1.31 14.30 11.73
C LYS A 85 -2.33 13.19 11.65
N MET A 86 -3.61 13.56 11.69
CA MET A 86 -4.73 12.64 11.58
C MET A 86 -5.77 13.17 10.59
N VAL A 87 -6.10 12.36 9.61
CA VAL A 87 -7.21 12.59 8.69
C VAL A 87 -8.51 12.18 9.38
N SER A 88 -9.49 13.09 9.42
CA SER A 88 -10.82 12.76 9.93
C SER A 88 -11.59 11.89 8.93
N LYS A 89 -12.60 11.17 9.43
CA LYS A 89 -13.52 10.41 8.59
C LYS A 89 -14.14 11.30 7.50
N GLN A 90 -14.61 12.49 7.89
CA GLN A 90 -15.18 13.46 6.97
C GLN A 90 -14.17 13.98 5.93
N GLY A 91 -12.90 14.13 6.31
CA GLY A 91 -11.83 14.50 5.38
C GLY A 91 -11.63 13.46 4.27
N LEU A 92 -11.74 12.18 4.62
CA LEU A 92 -11.67 11.10 3.64
C LEU A 92 -12.97 10.98 2.81
N GLU A 93 -14.15 11.16 3.43
CA GLU A 93 -15.45 11.13 2.74
C GLU A 93 -15.59 12.23 1.67
N ASN A 94 -14.97 13.37 1.91
CA ASN A 94 -14.99 14.52 1.00
C ASN A 94 -13.89 14.46 -0.07
N LEU A 95 -13.12 13.38 -0.16
CA LEU A 95 -12.17 13.19 -1.25
C LEU A 95 -12.96 13.02 -2.56
N GLU A 96 -12.75 13.96 -3.47
CA GLU A 96 -13.38 13.90 -4.80
C GLU A 96 -12.70 12.83 -5.66
N ILE A 97 -13.53 12.01 -6.32
CA ILE A 97 -13.06 10.92 -7.16
C ILE A 97 -13.69 11.06 -8.54
N ASN A 98 -12.86 11.23 -9.55
CA ASN A 98 -13.31 11.16 -10.93
C ASN A 98 -13.50 9.69 -11.33
N LEU A 99 -14.73 9.30 -11.58
CA LEU A 99 -15.09 7.94 -11.96
C LEU A 99 -15.26 7.82 -13.48
N PRO A 100 -14.30 7.23 -14.20
CA PRO A 100 -14.51 6.79 -15.57
C PRO A 100 -15.46 5.56 -15.59
N SER A 101 -15.75 5.03 -16.77
CA SER A 101 -16.51 3.77 -16.89
C SER A 101 -15.83 2.63 -16.14
N LEU A 102 -16.59 1.65 -15.66
CA LEU A 102 -16.04 0.49 -14.93
C LEU A 102 -14.97 -0.25 -15.74
N GLU A 103 -15.15 -0.35 -17.06
CA GLU A 103 -14.14 -0.94 -17.95
C GLU A 103 -12.81 -0.17 -17.89
N ARG A 104 -12.89 1.17 -17.93
CA ARG A 104 -11.70 2.01 -17.86
C ARG A 104 -11.04 1.97 -16.47
N GLN A 105 -11.85 1.90 -15.42
CA GLN A 105 -11.36 1.68 -14.05
C GLN A 105 -10.59 0.36 -13.94
N ALA A 106 -11.13 -0.73 -14.50
CA ALA A 106 -10.49 -2.04 -14.49
C ALA A 106 -9.13 -2.02 -15.22
N LYS A 107 -9.04 -1.38 -16.39
CA LYS A 107 -7.78 -1.22 -17.12
C LYS A 107 -6.73 -0.42 -16.35
N ILE A 108 -7.15 0.67 -15.67
CA ILE A 108 -6.25 1.46 -14.82
C ILE A 108 -5.76 0.62 -13.65
N ALA A 109 -6.65 -0.13 -12.99
CA ALA A 109 -6.33 -1.00 -11.87
C ALA A 109 -5.34 -2.11 -12.27
N GLU A 110 -5.56 -2.74 -13.41
CA GLU A 110 -4.67 -3.77 -13.96
C GLU A 110 -3.27 -3.20 -14.24
N PHE A 111 -3.18 -2.08 -14.95
CA PHE A 111 -1.90 -1.43 -15.22
C PHE A 111 -1.15 -1.06 -13.95
N PHE A 112 -1.85 -0.51 -12.97
CA PHE A 112 -1.27 -0.20 -11.66
C PHE A 112 -0.74 -1.44 -10.95
N SER A 113 -1.52 -2.52 -10.93
CA SER A 113 -1.13 -3.79 -10.31
C SER A 113 0.14 -4.37 -10.94
N LEU A 114 0.22 -4.35 -12.28
CA LEU A 114 1.40 -4.80 -13.02
C LEU A 114 2.62 -3.93 -12.71
N SER A 115 2.46 -2.61 -12.67
CA SER A 115 3.55 -1.67 -12.33
C SER A 115 4.07 -1.88 -10.91
N VAL A 116 3.18 -2.10 -9.93
CA VAL A 116 3.58 -2.43 -8.54
C VAL A 116 4.34 -3.75 -8.50
N ARG A 117 3.87 -4.75 -9.24
CA ARG A 117 4.53 -6.07 -9.30
C ARG A 117 5.91 -5.98 -9.93
N GLU A 118 6.05 -5.23 -11.02
CA GLU A 118 7.35 -4.97 -11.65
C GLU A 118 8.34 -4.34 -10.66
N GLN A 119 7.93 -3.29 -9.95
CA GLN A 119 8.78 -2.63 -8.95
C GLN A 119 9.21 -3.58 -7.83
N GLN A 120 8.30 -4.44 -7.34
CA GLN A 120 8.63 -5.45 -6.34
C GLN A 120 9.68 -6.45 -6.85
N LEU A 121 9.54 -6.91 -8.09
CA LEU A 121 10.49 -7.83 -8.70
C LEU A 121 11.87 -7.19 -8.92
N LEU A 122 11.91 -5.95 -9.38
CA LEU A 122 13.16 -5.20 -9.55
C LEU A 122 13.89 -5.01 -8.23
N GLU A 123 13.18 -4.68 -7.15
CA GLU A 123 13.78 -4.55 -5.82
C GLU A 123 14.26 -5.91 -5.29
N ALA A 124 13.52 -6.98 -5.50
CA ALA A 124 13.96 -8.33 -5.14
C ALA A 124 15.25 -8.73 -5.90
N ILE A 125 15.31 -8.48 -7.21
CA ILE A 125 16.51 -8.73 -8.02
C ILE A 125 17.72 -7.92 -7.51
N LYS A 126 17.52 -6.63 -7.21
CA LYS A 126 18.55 -5.76 -6.67
C LYS A 126 19.11 -6.32 -5.35
N ASN A 127 18.24 -6.74 -4.44
CA ASN A 127 18.61 -7.28 -3.15
C ASN A 127 19.37 -8.61 -3.30
N HIS A 128 18.90 -9.51 -4.15
CA HIS A 128 19.59 -10.77 -4.42
C HIS A 128 20.97 -10.55 -5.04
N LYS A 129 21.11 -9.62 -5.99
CA LYS A 129 22.41 -9.28 -6.57
C LYS A 129 23.39 -8.73 -5.51
N ALA A 130 22.93 -7.89 -4.59
CA ALA A 130 23.77 -7.37 -3.52
C ALA A 130 24.26 -8.48 -2.58
N ILE A 131 23.36 -9.37 -2.15
CA ILE A 131 23.72 -10.54 -1.31
C ILE A 131 24.72 -11.44 -2.02
N TYR A 132 24.49 -11.73 -3.31
CA TYR A 132 25.38 -12.57 -4.11
C TYR A 132 26.77 -11.97 -4.24
N ALA A 133 26.87 -10.68 -4.57
CA ALA A 133 28.14 -9.98 -4.67
C ALA A 133 28.90 -9.99 -3.34
N GLN A 134 28.21 -9.74 -2.23
CA GLN A 134 28.81 -9.80 -0.90
C GLN A 134 29.30 -11.21 -0.55
N GLY A 135 28.56 -12.24 -0.90
CA GLY A 135 28.98 -13.65 -0.73
C GLY A 135 30.25 -13.97 -1.47
N ILE A 136 30.40 -13.56 -2.73
CA ILE A 136 31.61 -13.73 -3.52
C ILE A 136 32.79 -13.02 -2.86
N LEU A 137 32.63 -11.75 -2.45
CA LEU A 137 33.70 -10.98 -1.82
C LEU A 137 34.16 -11.65 -0.51
N MET A 138 33.24 -12.15 0.30
CA MET A 138 33.59 -12.89 1.52
C MET A 138 34.33 -14.20 1.24
N GLN A 139 33.95 -14.95 0.20
CA GLN A 139 34.68 -16.14 -0.22
C GLN A 139 36.11 -15.81 -0.68
N MET A 140 36.30 -14.75 -1.44
CA MET A 140 37.63 -14.32 -1.89
C MET A 140 38.56 -13.94 -0.72
N THR A 141 38.04 -13.33 0.35
CA THR A 141 38.82 -13.00 1.55
C THR A 141 39.22 -14.26 2.33
N SER A 142 38.34 -15.26 2.45
CA SER A 142 38.62 -16.51 3.16
C SER A 142 39.64 -17.39 2.44
N LEU A 143 39.63 -17.42 1.11
CA LEU A 143 40.63 -18.15 0.31
C LEU A 143 42.03 -17.56 0.46
N ASN A 144 42.17 -16.27 0.65
CA ASN A 144 43.45 -15.62 0.90
C ASN A 144 44.00 -15.89 2.31
N ALA A 145 43.14 -16.00 3.32
CA ALA A 145 43.55 -16.35 4.68
C ALA A 145 44.16 -17.76 4.78
N ASN A 146 43.59 -18.73 4.05
CA ASN A 146 44.12 -20.10 4.04
C ASN A 146 45.47 -20.27 3.29
N LYS A 147 45.77 -19.37 2.34
CA LYS A 147 47.08 -19.39 1.66
C LYS A 147 48.24 -18.86 2.52
N LEU A 148 47.94 -17.95 3.45
CA LEU A 148 48.95 -17.36 4.35
C LEU A 148 49.30 -18.28 5.54
N THR A 149 48.37 -19.15 5.96
CA THR A 149 48.62 -20.13 7.03
C THR A 149 49.25 -21.43 6.56
N GLY A 150 49.24 -21.72 5.27
CA GLY A 150 49.88 -22.92 4.68
C GLY A 150 51.38 -22.75 4.28
N ALA A 151 51.96 -21.55 4.40
CA ALA A 151 53.32 -21.25 4.01
C ALA A 151 54.33 -21.28 5.17
N GLN A 152 53.91 -21.73 6.36
CA GLN A 152 54.79 -21.91 7.54
C GLN A 152 54.77 -23.37 8.00
N LYS A 153 55.22 -24.28 7.13
CA LYS A 153 55.66 -25.62 7.54
C LYS A 153 56.85 -26.01 6.71
#